data_9897250de50095ff53b8572fd8442948
#
_entry.id   9897250de50095ff53b8572fd8442948
#
_cell.length_a   1.000
_cell.length_b   1.000
_cell.length_c   1.000
_cell.angle_alpha   90.00
_cell.angle_beta   90.00
_cell.angle_gamma   90.00
#
_symmetry.space_group_name_H-M   'P 1'
#
loop_
_entity.id
_entity.type
_entity.pdbx_description
1 polymer ?
#
loop_
_entity_poly.entity_id
_entity_poly.type
_entity_poly.pdbx_seq_one_letter_code
_entity_poly.pdbx_strand_id
1 'polypeptide(L)'
;MKESSPVMKERVLEVWVQPRASRNEIVGYRNHFLRLRVTAPPVEGEANQAVKKLLAEALGIPLSRVEILKGDKGRRKKVRVLEVPLSNWEKLENMKGEAESF
;
A
#
# COMPACT_ATOMS: atom_id res chain seq x y z
N MET A 1 31.16 -5.04 -8.13
CA MET A 1 30.64 -4.96 -7.65
C MET A 1 29.52 -4.86 -7.77
N LYS A 2 29.00 -4.97 -7.76
CA LYS A 2 28.04 -4.80 -7.91
C LYS A 2 27.42 -3.97 -7.23
N GLU A 3 26.92 -3.30 -7.55
CA GLU A 3 26.43 -2.57 -6.84
C GLU A 3 25.21 -2.87 -6.48
N SER A 4 24.71 -2.61 -5.39
CA SER A 4 23.38 -2.90 -5.07
C SER A 4 22.49 -1.81 -5.52
N SER A 5 21.26 -2.15 -5.78
CA SER A 5 20.28 -1.15 -6.14
C SER A 5 20.04 -0.23 -4.97
N PRO A 6 19.72 1.02 -5.23
CA PRO A 6 19.36 1.91 -4.15
C PRO A 6 18.13 1.39 -3.42
N VAL A 7 18.12 1.60 -2.13
CA VAL A 7 17.02 1.16 -1.28
C VAL A 7 16.52 2.36 -0.50
N MET A 8 15.22 2.52 -0.48
CA MET A 8 14.60 3.54 0.34
C MET A 8 14.44 2.97 1.73
N LYS A 9 15.04 3.62 2.72
CA LYS A 9 15.04 3.05 4.05
C LYS A 9 13.68 3.00 4.68
N GLU A 10 12.91 4.06 4.51
CA GLU A 10 11.64 4.13 5.20
C GLU A 10 10.74 5.12 4.50
N ARG A 11 9.47 4.80 4.42
CA ARG A 11 8.52 5.71 3.82
C ARG A 11 7.17 5.51 4.47
N VAL A 12 6.47 6.62 4.69
CA VAL A 12 5.12 6.56 5.24
C VAL A 12 4.15 6.90 4.13
N LEU A 13 3.15 6.05 3.96
CA LEU A 13 2.14 6.21 2.93
C LEU A 13 0.81 6.53 3.55
N GLU A 14 0.03 7.35 2.86
CA GLU A 14 -1.37 7.51 3.22
C GLU A 14 -2.17 6.68 2.25
N VAL A 15 -2.99 5.82 2.79
CA VAL A 15 -3.70 4.82 2.02
C VAL A 15 -5.20 5.00 2.20
N TRP A 16 -5.93 4.92 1.11
CA TRP A 16 -7.39 4.95 1.14
C TRP A 16 -7.87 3.58 0.73
N VAL A 17 -8.63 2.92 1.61
CA VAL A 17 -9.02 1.53 1.42
C VAL A 17 -10.51 1.43 1.16
N GLN A 18 -10.87 0.73 0.09
CA GLN A 18 -12.27 0.41 -0.18
C GLN A 18 -12.49 -1.05 0.19
N PRO A 19 -13.27 -1.32 1.24
CA PRO A 19 -13.53 -2.70 1.64
C PRO A 19 -14.63 -3.34 0.81
N ARG A 20 -14.80 -4.64 0.98
CA ARG A 20 -15.86 -5.40 0.33
C ARG A 20 -15.85 -5.26 -1.18
N ALA A 21 -14.67 -5.09 -1.73
CA ALA A 21 -14.52 -5.02 -3.18
C ALA A 21 -14.56 -6.43 -3.74
N SER A 22 -14.67 -6.52 -5.05
CA SER A 22 -14.74 -7.83 -5.69
C SER A 22 -13.39 -8.51 -5.73
N ARG A 23 -12.30 -7.75 -5.58
CA ARG A 23 -10.97 -8.34 -5.55
C ARG A 23 -10.01 -7.39 -4.87
N ASN A 24 -8.87 -7.93 -4.48
CA ASN A 24 -7.82 -7.13 -3.87
C ASN A 24 -6.97 -6.54 -4.98
N GLU A 25 -6.77 -5.24 -4.96
CA GLU A 25 -5.93 -4.62 -5.97
C GLU A 25 -5.49 -3.24 -5.54
N ILE A 26 -4.37 -2.80 -6.08
CA ILE A 26 -3.89 -1.44 -5.90
C ILE A 26 -4.38 -0.66 -7.09
N VAL A 27 -5.18 0.37 -6.83
CA VAL A 27 -5.74 1.18 -7.91
C VAL A 27 -4.73 2.21 -8.38
N GLY A 28 -4.00 2.81 -7.46
CA GLY A 28 -3.01 3.81 -7.80
C GLY A 28 -3.16 5.05 -6.96
N TYR A 29 -2.28 6.01 -7.19
CA TYR A 29 -2.29 7.25 -6.43
C TYR A 29 -3.32 8.23 -6.97
N ARG A 30 -3.94 8.93 -6.04
CA ARG A 30 -4.84 10.00 -6.39
C ARG A 30 -4.90 10.96 -5.21
N ASN A 31 -4.58 12.22 -5.45
CA ASN A 31 -4.59 13.23 -4.39
C ASN A 31 -3.79 12.82 -3.16
N HIS A 32 -2.58 12.34 -3.39
CA HIS A 32 -1.67 11.94 -2.32
C HIS A 32 -2.06 10.68 -1.58
N PHE A 33 -3.17 10.06 -1.93
CA PHE A 33 -3.56 8.80 -1.32
C PHE A 33 -3.32 7.66 -2.29
N LEU A 34 -2.73 6.59 -1.78
CA LEU A 34 -2.65 5.36 -2.55
C LEU A 34 -3.96 4.62 -2.33
N ARG A 35 -4.69 4.39 -3.38
CA ARG A 35 -6.01 3.78 -3.27
C ARG A 35 -5.92 2.29 -3.45
N LEU A 36 -6.54 1.56 -2.53
CA LEU A 36 -6.55 0.11 -2.55
C LEU A 36 -8.00 -0.39 -2.48
N ARG A 37 -8.23 -1.53 -3.10
CA ARG A 37 -9.49 -2.25 -2.94
C ARG A 37 -9.19 -3.57 -2.28
N VAL A 38 -9.98 -3.94 -1.29
CA VAL A 38 -9.78 -5.21 -0.62
C VAL A 38 -11.11 -5.91 -0.49
N THR A 39 -11.07 -7.23 -0.56
CA THR A 39 -12.30 -8.02 -0.41
C THR A 39 -12.70 -8.12 1.05
N ALA A 40 -11.77 -7.87 1.96
CA ALA A 40 -12.04 -8.01 3.38
C ALA A 40 -13.13 -7.04 3.82
N PRO A 41 -13.91 -7.41 4.83
CA PRO A 41 -14.88 -6.48 5.38
C PRO A 41 -14.18 -5.37 6.16
N PRO A 42 -14.88 -4.30 6.50
CA PRO A 42 -14.25 -3.18 7.20
C PRO A 42 -14.07 -3.50 8.68
N VAL A 43 -13.53 -4.65 8.97
CA VAL A 43 -13.15 -5.06 10.30
C VAL A 43 -11.68 -4.80 10.39
N GLU A 44 -11.27 -4.05 11.40
CA GLU A 44 -9.94 -3.50 11.43
C GLU A 44 -8.84 -4.51 11.20
N GLY A 45 -8.84 -5.62 11.92
CA GLY A 45 -7.78 -6.60 11.78
C GLY A 45 -7.72 -7.20 10.39
N GLU A 46 -8.86 -7.52 9.81
CA GLU A 46 -8.87 -8.15 8.50
C GLU A 46 -8.47 -7.18 7.40
N ALA A 47 -9.00 -5.96 7.47
CA ALA A 47 -8.65 -4.97 6.46
C ALA A 47 -7.17 -4.63 6.54
N ASN A 48 -6.63 -4.50 7.74
CA ASN A 48 -5.21 -4.18 7.89
C ASN A 48 -4.33 -5.29 7.32
N GLN A 49 -4.69 -6.55 7.52
CA GLN A 49 -3.92 -7.63 6.96
C GLN A 49 -3.96 -7.62 5.43
N ALA A 50 -5.12 -7.34 4.86
CA ALA A 50 -5.25 -7.27 3.42
C ALA A 50 -4.40 -6.14 2.85
N VAL A 51 -4.38 -4.99 3.51
CA VAL A 51 -3.57 -3.86 3.09
C VAL A 51 -2.09 -4.22 3.12
N LYS A 52 -1.64 -4.84 4.21
CA LYS A 52 -0.24 -5.21 4.33
C LYS A 52 0.17 -6.18 3.23
N LYS A 53 -0.66 -7.16 2.96
CA LYS A 53 -0.33 -8.15 1.92
C LYS A 53 -0.24 -7.51 0.55
N LEU A 54 -1.18 -6.64 0.22
CA LEU A 54 -1.16 -5.97 -1.06
C LEU A 54 0.11 -5.15 -1.23
N LEU A 55 0.47 -4.39 -0.22
CA LEU A 55 1.62 -3.53 -0.31
C LEU A 55 2.93 -4.33 -0.35
N ALA A 56 3.01 -5.38 0.45
CA ALA A 56 4.21 -6.21 0.46
C ALA A 56 4.42 -6.84 -0.91
N GLU A 57 3.37 -7.34 -1.52
CA GLU A 57 3.49 -7.94 -2.84
C GLU A 57 3.86 -6.92 -3.89
N ALA A 58 3.22 -5.77 -3.86
CA ALA A 58 3.50 -4.74 -4.85
C ALA A 58 4.93 -4.23 -4.75
N LEU A 59 5.44 -4.13 -3.54
CA LEU A 59 6.78 -3.59 -3.33
C LEU A 59 7.85 -4.67 -3.30
N GLY A 60 7.45 -5.94 -3.35
CA GLY A 60 8.41 -7.03 -3.36
C GLY A 60 9.19 -7.14 -2.07
N ILE A 61 8.54 -6.90 -0.94
CA ILE A 61 9.20 -6.95 0.36
C ILE A 61 8.44 -7.90 1.28
N PRO A 62 9.12 -8.38 2.32
CA PRO A 62 8.42 -9.23 3.28
C PRO A 62 7.32 -8.48 4.00
N LEU A 63 6.31 -9.23 4.42
CA LEU A 63 5.20 -8.65 5.13
C LEU A 63 5.65 -7.92 6.39
N SER A 64 6.71 -8.40 7.03
CA SER A 64 7.19 -7.79 8.25
C SER A 64 7.72 -6.37 8.06
N ARG A 65 7.95 -5.97 6.83
CA ARG A 65 8.42 -4.60 6.57
C ARG A 65 7.30 -3.62 6.30
N VAL A 66 6.06 -4.05 6.47
CA VAL A 66 4.90 -3.19 6.29
C VAL A 66 4.21 -3.05 7.64
N GLU A 67 4.07 -1.82 8.11
CA GLU A 67 3.45 -1.56 9.41
C GLU A 67 2.28 -0.61 9.26
N ILE A 68 1.18 -0.93 9.89
CA ILE A 68 0.05 0.00 9.95
C ILE A 68 0.30 0.90 11.16
N LEU A 69 0.60 2.16 10.91
CA LEU A 69 0.89 3.09 11.99
C LEU A 69 -0.38 3.61 12.64
N LYS A 70 -1.39 3.85 11.83
CA LYS A 70 -2.61 4.38 12.34
C LYS A 70 -3.74 3.88 11.46
N GLY A 71 -4.65 3.18 12.03
CA GLY A 71 -5.78 2.68 11.30
C GLY A 71 -7.00 3.37 11.80
N ASP A 72 -7.43 4.41 11.10
CA ASP A 72 -8.66 5.03 11.46
C ASP A 72 -9.77 4.04 11.30
N LYS A 73 -10.82 4.26 11.99
CA LYS A 73 -11.98 3.43 11.78
C LYS A 73 -12.52 3.61 10.40
N GLY A 74 -12.24 4.71 9.78
CA GLY A 74 -12.68 4.91 8.43
C GLY A 74 -11.77 4.24 7.43
N ARG A 75 -11.71 4.80 6.25
CA ARG A 75 -10.98 4.16 5.15
C ARG A 75 -9.55 4.62 5.02
N ARG A 76 -9.15 5.63 5.77
CA ARG A 76 -7.80 6.14 5.68
C ARG A 76 -6.89 5.45 6.67
N LYS A 77 -5.70 5.09 6.21
CA LYS A 77 -4.73 4.44 7.06
C LYS A 77 -3.37 5.02 6.75
N LYS A 78 -2.52 5.04 7.76
CA LYS A 78 -1.14 5.47 7.59
C LYS A 78 -0.27 4.24 7.73
N VAL A 79 0.58 4.02 6.74
CA VAL A 79 1.36 2.78 6.65
C VAL A 79 2.81 3.14 6.48
N ARG A 80 3.68 2.45 7.20
CA ARG A 80 5.12 2.62 7.04
C ARG A 80 5.69 1.39 6.37
N VAL A 81 6.53 1.61 5.35
CA VAL A 81 7.21 0.53 4.67
C VAL A 81 8.71 0.73 4.84
N LEU A 82 9.44 -0.36 5.00
CA LEU A 82 10.86 -0.31 5.30
C LEU A 82 11.68 -1.00 4.23
N GLU A 83 12.81 -0.40 3.91
CA GLU A 83 13.81 -1.02 3.02
C GLU A 83 13.21 -1.51 1.72
N VAL A 84 12.63 -0.60 0.98
CA VAL A 84 12.00 -0.90 -0.28
C VAL A 84 12.97 -0.60 -1.41
N PRO A 85 13.21 -1.53 -2.34
CA PRO A 85 14.03 -1.21 -3.50
C PRO A 85 13.45 -0.03 -4.24
N LEU A 86 14.31 0.93 -4.57
CA LEU A 86 13.83 2.16 -5.16
C LEU A 86 13.07 1.93 -6.46
N SER A 87 13.52 0.99 -7.27
CA SER A 87 12.84 0.71 -8.52
C SER A 87 11.41 0.22 -8.28
N ASN A 88 11.20 -0.57 -7.24
CA ASN A 88 9.86 -1.05 -6.93
C ASN A 88 9.00 0.09 -6.42
N TRP A 89 9.59 0.96 -5.63
CA TRP A 89 8.87 2.12 -5.14
C TRP A 89 8.43 3.02 -6.29
N GLU A 90 9.32 3.21 -7.24
CA GLU A 90 9.00 4.06 -8.37
C GLU A 90 7.86 3.51 -9.22
N LYS A 91 7.81 2.20 -9.34
CA LYS A 91 6.69 1.59 -10.05
C LYS A 91 5.37 1.90 -9.36
N LEU A 92 5.38 1.82 -8.04
CA LEU A 92 4.17 2.11 -7.29
C LEU A 92 3.78 3.57 -7.45
N GLU A 93 4.75 4.46 -7.37
CA GLU A 93 4.46 5.89 -7.48
C GLU A 93 3.92 6.26 -8.85
N ASN A 94 4.31 5.53 -9.86
CA ASN A 94 3.87 5.84 -11.21
C ASN A 94 2.51 5.27 -11.55
N MET A 95 1.92 4.50 -10.67
CA MET A 95 0.57 4.03 -10.88
C MET A 95 -0.40 5.16 -10.62
N LYS A 96 -1.25 5.44 -11.58
CA LYS A 96 -2.23 6.51 -11.43
C LYS A 96 -3.59 5.90 -11.25
N GLY A 97 -4.31 6.43 -10.29
CA GLY A 97 -5.65 5.97 -10.06
C GLY A 97 -6.58 6.34 -11.20
N GLU A 98 -7.67 5.62 -11.32
CA GLU A 98 -8.66 5.90 -12.32
C GLU A 98 -9.30 7.24 -12.05
N ALA A 99 -9.65 7.91 -13.09
CA ALA A 99 -10.22 9.22 -12.92
C ALA A 99 -11.48 9.17 -12.11
N GLU A 100 -12.30 8.18 -12.38
CA GLU A 100 -13.39 8.11 -11.65
C GLU A 100 -13.27 7.18 -10.66
N SER A 101 -13.61 6.96 -9.96
CA SER A 101 -13.52 6.07 -9.16
C SER A 101 -13.29 5.96 -8.15
N PHE A 102 -13.68 5.60 -7.39
CA PHE A 102 -13.73 5.13 -6.19
C PHE A 102 -14.30 6.04 -5.23
#